data_11c0e2b31b0c79d99a49176ddc02f76a
#
_entry.id   11c0e2b31b0c79d99a49176ddc02f76a
#
_cell.length_a   1.000
_cell.length_b   1.000
_cell.length_c   1.000
_cell.angle_alpha   90.00
_cell.angle_beta   90.00
_cell.angle_gamma   90.00
#
_symmetry.space_group_name_H-M   'P 1'
#
loop_
_entity.id
_entity.type
_entity.pdbx_description
1 polymer ?
#
loop_
_entity_poly.entity_id
_entity_poly.type
_entity_poly.pdbx_seq_one_letter_code
_entity_poly.pdbx_strand_id
1 'polypeptide(L)'
;DPIDGTISFIRGVPLYGVLIGLEIEGVVKVGAAYFPPLDEMLCAADSAGCWWNGRRARVSTVSSLADACVVSSDFQHLSAKMPDVVDRFAKQKALLRTWADAYGYLLVATGRAEVALDPRLDVYDCGPYPVIFREAGGFFGSWNGEEGHTHGEGIACNAAIKPKVVELM
;
A
#
# COMPACT_ATOMS: atom_id res chain seq x y z
N ASP A 1 -6.20 -6.38 -11.09
CA ASP A 1 -5.03 -7.06 -11.67
C ASP A 1 -5.09 -8.56 -11.37
N PRO A 2 -5.02 -9.45 -12.39
CA PRO A 2 -5.03 -10.89 -12.16
C PRO A 2 -3.70 -11.44 -11.58
N ILE A 3 -2.57 -10.77 -11.79
CA ILE A 3 -1.26 -11.12 -11.22
C ILE A 3 -0.45 -9.85 -10.98
N ASP A 4 -0.70 -9.17 -9.88
CA ASP A 4 0.15 -8.09 -9.41
C ASP A 4 1.45 -8.64 -8.82
N GLY A 5 2.56 -7.93 -9.03
CA GLY A 5 3.89 -8.45 -8.70
C GLY A 5 4.40 -9.46 -9.72
N THR A 6 4.21 -9.19 -11.01
CA THR A 6 4.59 -10.09 -12.12
C THR A 6 6.07 -10.47 -12.07
N ILE A 7 6.96 -9.58 -11.67
CA ILE A 7 8.40 -9.90 -11.53
C ILE A 7 8.63 -10.91 -10.40
N SER A 8 7.94 -10.74 -9.28
CA SER A 8 7.96 -11.71 -8.17
C SER A 8 7.45 -13.07 -8.62
N PHE A 9 6.33 -13.10 -9.35
CA PHE A 9 5.75 -14.33 -9.91
C PHE A 9 6.75 -15.07 -10.83
N ILE A 10 7.36 -14.37 -11.80
CA ILE A 10 8.31 -14.95 -12.75
C ILE A 10 9.57 -15.47 -12.05
N ARG A 11 9.99 -14.81 -10.97
CA ARG A 11 11.19 -15.17 -10.20
C ARG A 11 10.94 -16.19 -9.10
N GLY A 12 9.69 -16.67 -8.92
CA GLY A 12 9.32 -17.62 -7.88
C GLY A 12 9.35 -17.03 -6.47
N VAL A 13 9.25 -15.70 -6.35
CA VAL A 13 9.14 -14.99 -5.06
C VAL A 13 7.67 -14.98 -4.65
N PRO A 14 7.28 -15.43 -3.46
CA PRO A 14 5.88 -15.63 -3.07
C PRO A 14 5.15 -14.32 -2.67
N LEU A 15 5.49 -13.20 -3.29
CA LEU A 15 4.95 -11.87 -2.97
C LEU A 15 4.15 -11.30 -4.14
N TYR A 16 3.33 -12.13 -4.76
CA TYR A 16 2.40 -11.72 -5.82
C TYR A 16 0.96 -12.00 -5.42
N GLY A 17 0.03 -11.24 -5.98
CA GLY A 17 -1.37 -11.31 -5.62
C GLY A 17 -2.34 -11.10 -6.77
N VAL A 18 -3.61 -11.38 -6.49
CA VAL A 18 -4.77 -11.08 -7.33
C VAL A 18 -5.52 -9.92 -6.72
N LEU A 19 -5.74 -8.86 -7.48
CA LEU A 19 -6.36 -7.63 -7.01
C LEU A 19 -7.72 -7.42 -7.69
N ILE A 20 -8.75 -7.16 -6.90
CA ILE A 20 -10.12 -6.91 -7.37
C ILE A 20 -10.67 -5.68 -6.66
N GLY A 21 -11.10 -4.69 -7.43
CA GLY A 21 -11.84 -3.53 -6.95
C GLY A 21 -13.20 -3.44 -7.65
N LEU A 22 -14.25 -3.13 -6.92
CA LEU A 22 -15.56 -2.79 -7.46
C LEU A 22 -15.83 -1.31 -7.24
N GLU A 23 -15.88 -0.55 -8.32
CA GLU A 23 -16.23 0.86 -8.32
C GLU A 23 -17.69 1.06 -8.72
N ILE A 24 -18.37 1.93 -8.00
CA ILE A 24 -19.72 2.36 -8.32
C ILE A 24 -19.74 3.89 -8.25
N GLU A 25 -20.14 4.54 -9.34
CA GLU A 25 -20.23 6.01 -9.46
C GLU A 25 -18.93 6.71 -9.04
N GLY A 26 -17.76 6.21 -9.46
CA GLY A 26 -16.45 6.78 -9.16
C GLY A 26 -15.94 6.52 -7.74
N VAL A 27 -16.63 5.69 -6.96
CA VAL A 27 -16.24 5.33 -5.60
C VAL A 27 -15.99 3.82 -5.48
N VAL A 28 -14.79 3.43 -5.06
CA VAL A 28 -14.49 2.03 -4.79
C VAL A 28 -15.25 1.56 -3.55
N LYS A 29 -16.18 0.63 -3.73
CA LYS A 29 -17.09 0.12 -2.71
C LYS A 29 -16.66 -1.23 -2.13
N VAL A 30 -16.00 -2.07 -2.92
CA VAL A 30 -15.48 -3.37 -2.48
C VAL A 30 -14.06 -3.52 -2.98
N GLY A 31 -13.18 -4.03 -2.16
CA GLY A 31 -11.79 -4.35 -2.51
C GLY A 31 -11.36 -5.68 -1.94
N ALA A 32 -10.62 -6.46 -2.72
CA ALA A 32 -9.99 -7.70 -2.29
C ALA A 32 -8.59 -7.82 -2.89
N ALA A 33 -7.66 -8.29 -2.07
CA ALA A 33 -6.31 -8.67 -2.47
C ALA A 33 -6.01 -10.05 -1.91
N TYR A 34 -5.75 -11.03 -2.78
CA TYR A 34 -5.43 -12.40 -2.38
C TYR A 34 -4.03 -12.78 -2.82
N PHE A 35 -3.25 -13.32 -1.92
CA PHE A 35 -1.87 -13.76 -2.11
C PHE A 35 -1.79 -15.28 -2.06
N PRO A 36 -1.97 -15.97 -3.21
CA PRO A 36 -2.09 -17.43 -3.27
C PRO A 36 -0.95 -18.19 -2.60
N PRO A 37 0.33 -17.80 -2.76
CA PRO A 37 1.44 -18.55 -2.16
C PRO A 37 1.44 -18.54 -0.63
N LEU A 38 0.82 -17.53 -0.02
CA LEU A 38 0.81 -17.32 1.43
C LEU A 38 -0.54 -17.65 2.05
N ASP A 39 -1.55 -17.92 1.22
CA ASP A 39 -2.95 -18.10 1.63
C ASP A 39 -3.44 -16.93 2.49
N GLU A 40 -3.08 -15.70 2.06
CA GLU A 40 -3.50 -14.47 2.72
C GLU A 40 -4.55 -13.73 1.88
N MET A 41 -5.71 -13.47 2.48
CA MET A 41 -6.81 -12.71 1.89
C MET A 41 -7.03 -11.43 2.69
N LEU A 42 -6.91 -10.28 2.04
CA LEU A 42 -7.30 -8.98 2.57
C LEU A 42 -8.52 -8.48 1.79
N CYS A 43 -9.60 -8.13 2.49
CA CYS A 43 -10.79 -7.61 1.84
C CYS A 43 -11.51 -6.56 2.67
N ALA A 44 -12.21 -5.66 1.99
CA ALA A 44 -13.03 -4.63 2.62
C ALA A 44 -14.24 -4.31 1.76
N ALA A 45 -15.31 -3.86 2.41
CA ALA A 45 -16.45 -3.24 1.75
C ALA A 45 -16.86 -2.00 2.52
N ASP A 46 -17.43 -1.03 1.79
CA ASP A 46 -17.84 0.26 2.33
C ASP A 46 -18.71 0.09 3.59
N SER A 47 -18.31 0.69 4.70
CA SER A 47 -18.94 0.58 6.02
C SER A 47 -18.98 -0.83 6.65
N ALA A 48 -18.29 -1.82 6.07
CA ALA A 48 -18.24 -3.20 6.60
C ALA A 48 -16.89 -3.55 7.28
N GLY A 49 -15.92 -2.65 7.14
CA GLY A 49 -14.58 -2.79 7.66
C GLY A 49 -13.63 -3.59 6.81
N CYS A 50 -12.37 -3.60 7.22
CA CYS A 50 -11.30 -4.35 6.59
C CYS A 50 -11.03 -5.66 7.33
N TRP A 51 -10.79 -6.75 6.59
CA TRP A 51 -10.64 -8.10 7.11
C TRP A 51 -9.43 -8.79 6.48
N TRP A 52 -8.63 -9.45 7.30
CA TRP A 52 -7.49 -10.27 6.90
C TRP A 52 -7.67 -11.70 7.41
N ASN A 53 -7.84 -12.66 6.51
CA ASN A 53 -8.11 -14.07 6.85
C ASN A 53 -9.19 -14.22 7.93
N GLY A 54 -10.31 -13.49 7.79
CA GLY A 54 -11.44 -13.53 8.72
C GLY A 54 -11.22 -12.77 10.04
N ARG A 55 -10.07 -12.09 10.22
CA ARG A 55 -9.78 -11.24 11.37
C ARG A 55 -9.89 -9.77 11.00
N ARG A 56 -10.35 -8.94 11.91
CA ARG A 56 -10.39 -7.49 11.68
C ARG A 56 -8.99 -6.94 11.43
N ALA A 57 -8.77 -6.31 10.30
CA ALA A 57 -7.52 -5.65 9.96
C ALA A 57 -7.59 -4.16 10.30
N ARG A 58 -6.48 -3.62 10.78
CA ARG A 58 -6.29 -2.19 11.01
C ARG A 58 -4.83 -1.82 10.77
N VAL A 59 -4.61 -0.61 10.28
CA VAL A 59 -3.28 -0.01 10.20
C VAL A 59 -2.68 0.17 11.61
N SER A 60 -1.37 0.34 11.68
CA SER A 60 -0.67 0.63 12.94
C SER A 60 -1.02 2.02 13.50
N THR A 61 -0.62 2.28 14.74
CA THR A 61 -0.75 3.59 15.39
C THR A 61 0.59 4.31 15.52
N VAL A 62 1.65 3.79 14.89
CA VAL A 62 2.99 4.41 14.91
C VAL A 62 2.91 5.79 14.24
N SER A 63 3.39 6.81 14.94
CA SER A 63 3.36 8.20 14.50
C SER A 63 4.75 8.82 14.29
N SER A 64 5.81 8.07 14.63
CA SER A 64 7.20 8.49 14.45
C SER A 64 7.81 7.81 13.23
N LEU A 65 8.45 8.56 12.34
CA LEU A 65 9.18 7.99 11.21
C LEU A 65 10.37 7.13 11.64
N ALA A 66 10.97 7.42 12.79
CA ALA A 66 12.08 6.63 13.33
C ALA A 66 11.67 5.21 13.76
N ASP A 67 10.39 5.01 14.04
CA ASP A 67 9.82 3.71 14.41
C ASP A 67 9.06 3.05 13.23
N ALA A 68 9.04 3.71 12.07
CA ALA A 68 8.28 3.26 10.92
C ALA A 68 9.06 2.30 10.03
N CYS A 69 8.37 1.28 9.54
CA CYS A 69 8.79 0.45 8.41
C CYS A 69 8.17 1.00 7.12
N VAL A 70 9.02 1.35 6.17
CA VAL A 70 8.65 1.86 4.84
C VAL A 70 9.02 0.82 3.81
N VAL A 71 8.06 0.42 2.98
CA VAL A 71 8.24 -0.59 1.93
C VAL A 71 8.05 0.00 0.55
N SER A 72 8.85 -0.46 -0.41
CA SER A 72 8.74 -0.18 -1.84
C SER A 72 9.40 -1.30 -2.63
N SER A 73 8.87 -1.65 -3.79
CA SER A 73 9.48 -2.68 -4.67
C SER A 73 10.38 -2.09 -5.73
N ASP A 74 10.01 -0.95 -6.27
CA ASP A 74 10.59 -0.39 -7.49
C ASP A 74 11.55 0.78 -7.19
N PHE A 75 12.73 0.46 -6.69
CA PHE A 75 13.75 1.47 -6.41
C PHE A 75 14.27 2.18 -7.68
N GLN A 76 14.23 1.52 -8.83
CA GLN A 76 14.71 2.12 -10.06
C GLN A 76 13.81 3.30 -10.48
N HIS A 77 12.49 3.07 -10.54
CA HIS A 77 11.54 4.14 -10.84
C HIS A 77 11.40 5.13 -9.67
N LEU A 78 11.50 4.65 -8.43
CA LEU A 78 11.49 5.52 -7.26
C LEU A 78 12.63 6.53 -7.29
N SER A 79 13.87 6.07 -7.54
CA SER A 79 15.04 6.96 -7.65
C SER A 79 14.99 7.87 -8.88
N ALA A 80 14.40 7.41 -9.99
CA ALA A 80 14.24 8.24 -11.18
C ALA A 80 13.23 9.37 -10.95
N LYS A 81 12.12 9.09 -10.25
CA LYS A 81 11.05 10.06 -9.98
C LYS A 81 11.38 11.02 -8.84
N MET A 82 12.02 10.50 -7.80
CA MET A 82 12.43 11.26 -6.61
C MET A 82 13.80 10.75 -6.09
N PRO A 83 14.92 11.24 -6.62
CA PRO A 83 16.26 10.74 -6.29
C PRO A 83 16.58 10.72 -4.79
N ASP A 84 16.06 11.69 -4.04
CA ASP A 84 16.40 11.89 -2.63
C ASP A 84 15.45 11.19 -1.66
N VAL A 85 14.38 10.52 -2.14
CA VAL A 85 13.32 10.00 -1.25
C VAL A 85 13.86 8.96 -0.27
N VAL A 86 14.73 8.06 -0.73
CA VAL A 86 15.36 7.05 0.14
C VAL A 86 16.19 7.72 1.23
N ASP A 87 16.99 8.73 0.86
CA ASP A 87 17.82 9.50 1.81
C ASP A 87 16.95 10.29 2.80
N ARG A 88 15.85 10.87 2.34
CA ARG A 88 14.91 11.60 3.22
C ARG A 88 14.37 10.69 4.32
N PHE A 89 13.88 9.50 3.97
CA PHE A 89 13.42 8.52 4.95
C PHE A 89 14.56 7.97 5.82
N ALA A 90 15.73 7.71 5.25
CA ALA A 90 16.90 7.25 6.00
C ALA A 90 17.37 8.26 7.04
N LYS A 91 17.36 9.56 6.72
CA LYS A 91 17.65 10.65 7.67
C LYS A 91 16.66 10.68 8.85
N GLN A 92 15.42 10.25 8.64
CA GLN A 92 14.42 10.09 9.71
C GLN A 92 14.62 8.78 10.51
N LYS A 93 15.62 7.97 10.16
CA LYS A 93 15.91 6.63 10.75
C LYS A 93 14.82 5.59 10.49
N ALA A 94 13.98 5.78 9.48
CA ALA A 94 12.97 4.81 9.10
C ALA A 94 13.61 3.49 8.63
N LEU A 95 12.98 2.37 8.95
CA LEU A 95 13.38 1.05 8.47
C LEU A 95 12.90 0.87 7.02
N LEU A 96 13.83 0.83 6.07
CA LEU A 96 13.49 0.65 4.65
C LEU A 96 13.57 -0.82 4.25
N ARG A 97 12.55 -1.33 3.55
CA ARG A 97 12.47 -2.72 3.08
C ARG A 97 11.86 -2.79 1.67
N THR A 98 12.15 -3.90 0.97
CA THR A 98 11.69 -4.17 -0.40
C THR A 98 10.59 -5.24 -0.45
N TRP A 99 9.77 -5.35 0.59
CA TRP A 99 8.67 -6.31 0.69
C TRP A 99 7.39 -5.74 0.07
N ALA A 100 7.45 -5.37 -1.19
CA ALA A 100 6.39 -4.61 -1.82
C ALA A 100 5.80 -5.33 -3.05
N ASP A 101 5.39 -4.61 -4.05
CA ASP A 101 4.25 -4.85 -4.90
C ASP A 101 2.97 -4.90 -4.02
N ALA A 102 1.90 -5.53 -4.47
CA ALA A 102 0.64 -5.64 -3.72
C ALA A 102 0.79 -6.06 -2.26
N TYR A 103 1.78 -6.90 -1.96
CA TYR A 103 2.00 -7.40 -0.59
C TYR A 103 2.42 -6.30 0.40
N GLY A 104 3.10 -5.27 -0.06
CA GLY A 104 3.42 -4.10 0.75
C GLY A 104 2.18 -3.41 1.31
N TYR A 105 1.14 -3.29 0.50
CA TYR A 105 -0.15 -2.72 0.94
C TYR A 105 -0.84 -3.58 1.98
N LEU A 106 -0.79 -4.90 1.84
CA LEU A 106 -1.31 -5.81 2.87
C LEU A 106 -0.57 -5.63 4.20
N LEU A 107 0.76 -5.47 4.18
CA LEU A 107 1.54 -5.21 5.40
C LEU A 107 1.07 -3.93 6.10
N VAL A 108 0.84 -2.85 5.35
CA VAL A 108 0.37 -1.58 5.92
C VAL A 108 -1.05 -1.69 6.44
N ALA A 109 -1.97 -2.27 5.67
CA ALA A 109 -3.37 -2.42 6.06
C ALA A 109 -3.58 -3.31 7.30
N THR A 110 -2.59 -4.17 7.61
CA THR A 110 -2.59 -5.06 8.78
C THR A 110 -1.70 -4.57 9.93
N GLY A 111 -1.11 -3.36 9.81
CA GLY A 111 -0.28 -2.75 10.84
C GLY A 111 1.10 -3.37 11.02
N ARG A 112 1.59 -4.13 10.02
CA ARG A 112 2.92 -4.76 10.00
C ARG A 112 4.00 -3.87 9.34
N ALA A 113 3.60 -2.86 8.61
CA ALA A 113 4.40 -1.75 8.11
C ALA A 113 3.61 -0.45 8.22
N GLU A 114 4.27 0.68 8.12
CA GLU A 114 3.65 2.00 8.28
C GLU A 114 3.39 2.70 6.97
N VAL A 115 4.23 2.47 5.98
CA VAL A 115 4.18 3.17 4.68
C VAL A 115 4.51 2.19 3.56
N ALA A 116 3.72 2.21 2.49
CA ALA A 116 4.06 1.64 1.19
C ALA A 116 4.14 2.76 0.17
N LEU A 117 5.19 2.75 -0.65
CA LEU A 117 5.47 3.76 -1.67
C LEU A 117 5.61 3.08 -3.03
N ASP A 118 4.79 3.50 -3.98
CA ASP A 118 4.95 3.11 -5.37
C ASP A 118 5.06 4.34 -6.28
N PRO A 119 6.15 4.42 -7.05
CA PRO A 119 6.37 5.52 -7.98
C PRO A 119 5.53 5.43 -9.25
N ARG A 120 4.98 4.25 -9.53
CA ARG A 120 4.17 3.97 -10.70
C ARG A 120 3.12 2.90 -10.37
N LEU A 121 1.85 3.25 -10.60
CA LEU A 121 0.70 2.36 -10.45
C LEU A 121 -0.28 2.58 -11.59
N ASP A 122 -0.77 1.51 -12.16
CA ASP A 122 -1.92 1.55 -13.05
C ASP A 122 -3.23 1.43 -12.24
N VAL A 123 -4.35 1.82 -12.84
CA VAL A 123 -5.66 1.84 -12.15
C VAL A 123 -6.05 0.45 -11.61
N TYR A 124 -5.70 -0.61 -12.33
CA TYR A 124 -5.98 -1.98 -11.90
C TYR A 124 -5.13 -2.44 -10.70
N ASP A 125 -3.93 -1.87 -10.50
CA ASP A 125 -3.08 -2.11 -9.32
C ASP A 125 -3.66 -1.42 -8.09
N CYS A 126 -4.32 -0.28 -8.30
CA CYS A 126 -4.90 0.54 -7.24
C CYS A 126 -6.31 0.10 -6.82
N GLY A 127 -7.01 -0.67 -7.67
CA GLY A 127 -8.44 -0.92 -7.57
C GLY A 127 -8.97 -1.26 -6.18
N PRO A 128 -8.39 -2.17 -5.40
CA PRO A 128 -8.92 -2.52 -4.09
C PRO A 128 -8.58 -1.54 -2.96
N TYR A 129 -7.51 -0.75 -3.09
CA TYR A 129 -6.89 -0.08 -1.94
C TYR A 129 -7.65 1.10 -1.36
N PRO A 130 -8.38 1.95 -2.12
CA PRO A 130 -9.13 3.05 -1.52
C PRO A 130 -10.09 2.60 -0.42
N VAL A 131 -10.88 1.55 -0.66
CA VAL A 131 -11.81 1.04 0.35
C VAL A 131 -11.09 0.27 1.44
N ILE A 132 -10.05 -0.51 1.11
CA ILE A 132 -9.26 -1.26 2.09
C ILE A 132 -8.67 -0.30 3.14
N PHE A 133 -7.99 0.76 2.70
CA PHE A 133 -7.36 1.70 3.63
C PHE A 133 -8.36 2.54 4.40
N ARG A 134 -9.43 3.01 3.76
CA ARG A 134 -10.51 3.71 4.44
C ARG A 134 -11.09 2.85 5.59
N GLU A 135 -11.35 1.58 5.34
CA GLU A 135 -11.94 0.65 6.31
C GLU A 135 -10.92 0.12 7.35
N ALA A 136 -9.63 0.12 7.01
CA ALA A 136 -8.55 -0.21 7.96
C ALA A 136 -8.15 0.98 8.85
N GLY A 137 -8.64 2.19 8.57
CA GLY A 137 -8.30 3.41 9.29
C GLY A 137 -7.00 4.07 8.84
N GLY A 138 -6.56 3.80 7.61
CA GLY A 138 -5.38 4.37 6.97
C GLY A 138 -5.73 5.31 5.81
N PHE A 139 -4.73 5.56 4.99
CA PHE A 139 -4.79 6.40 3.80
C PHE A 139 -4.23 5.65 2.60
N PHE A 140 -4.87 5.83 1.45
CA PHE A 140 -4.34 5.48 0.13
C PHE A 140 -4.60 6.63 -0.84
N GLY A 141 -3.58 7.03 -1.59
CA GLY A 141 -3.70 8.10 -2.57
C GLY A 141 -2.37 8.53 -3.18
N SER A 142 -2.34 9.74 -3.74
CA SER A 142 -1.17 10.32 -4.37
C SER A 142 -0.06 10.71 -3.40
N TRP A 143 1.11 10.97 -3.94
CA TRP A 143 2.25 11.50 -3.18
C TRP A 143 2.00 12.90 -2.61
N ASN A 144 1.04 13.65 -3.17
CA ASN A 144 0.60 14.95 -2.65
C ASN A 144 -0.44 14.83 -1.52
N GLY A 145 -0.83 13.60 -1.14
CA GLY A 145 -1.79 13.36 -0.07
C GLY A 145 -3.25 13.44 -0.48
N GLU A 146 -3.56 13.44 -1.79
CA GLU A 146 -4.92 13.37 -2.32
C GLU A 146 -5.40 11.92 -2.34
N GLU A 147 -6.61 11.66 -1.81
CA GLU A 147 -7.20 10.33 -1.86
C GLU A 147 -7.58 9.95 -3.29
N GLY A 148 -7.45 8.66 -3.62
CA GLY A 148 -7.86 8.14 -4.92
C GLY A 148 -6.94 7.07 -5.48
N HIS A 149 -7.30 6.57 -6.67
CA HIS A 149 -6.63 5.44 -7.33
C HIS A 149 -6.26 5.73 -8.80
N THR A 150 -6.31 7.00 -9.21
CA THR A 150 -6.07 7.39 -10.62
C THR A 150 -4.86 8.30 -10.79
N HIS A 151 -3.98 8.37 -9.79
CA HIS A 151 -2.87 9.33 -9.77
C HIS A 151 -1.61 8.83 -10.51
N GLY A 152 -1.56 7.53 -10.89
CA GLY A 152 -0.41 6.92 -11.53
C GLY A 152 0.77 6.63 -10.60
N GLU A 153 0.56 6.85 -9.31
CA GLU A 153 1.50 6.64 -8.22
C GLU A 153 0.73 6.37 -6.92
N GLY A 154 1.37 5.87 -5.88
CA GLY A 154 0.67 5.59 -4.64
C GLY A 154 1.50 5.74 -3.38
N ILE A 155 0.81 6.23 -2.34
CA ILE A 155 1.20 6.08 -0.95
C ILE A 155 0.07 5.38 -0.22
N ALA A 156 0.41 4.34 0.53
CA ALA A 156 -0.45 3.83 1.58
C ALA A 156 0.24 4.03 2.93
N CYS A 157 -0.50 4.52 3.91
CA CYS A 157 0.04 4.68 5.25
C CYS A 157 -1.06 4.71 6.32
N ASN A 158 -0.66 4.62 7.58
CA ASN A 158 -1.57 4.90 8.68
C ASN A 158 -1.85 6.42 8.78
N ALA A 159 -3.00 6.77 9.34
CA ALA A 159 -3.44 8.17 9.42
C ALA A 159 -2.51 9.04 10.29
N ALA A 160 -1.87 8.47 11.32
CA ALA A 160 -1.02 9.22 12.25
C ALA A 160 0.30 9.68 11.63
N ILE A 161 0.85 8.91 10.66
CA ILE A 161 2.13 9.22 10.03
C ILE A 161 1.96 9.98 8.71
N LYS A 162 0.75 9.98 8.11
CA LYS A 162 0.45 10.60 6.80
C LYS A 162 1.04 12.00 6.62
N PRO A 163 0.84 12.97 7.55
CA PRO A 163 1.35 14.33 7.33
C PRO A 163 2.86 14.37 7.14
N LYS A 164 3.59 13.57 7.91
CA LYS A 164 5.06 13.50 7.85
C LYS A 164 5.55 12.81 6.58
N VAL A 165 4.83 11.81 6.10
CA VAL A 165 5.15 11.13 4.84
C VAL A 165 4.97 12.07 3.67
N VAL A 166 3.84 12.77 3.58
CA VAL A 166 3.55 13.74 2.52
C VAL A 166 4.58 14.89 2.52
N GLU A 167 5.04 15.35 3.69
CA GLU A 167 6.07 16.38 3.79
C GLU A 167 7.43 15.92 3.23
N LEU A 168 7.71 14.63 3.26
CA LEU A 168 8.94 14.06 2.71
C LEU A 168 8.86 13.81 1.20
N MET A 169 7.67 13.74 0.62
CA MET A 169 7.47 13.55 -0.82
C MET A 169 7.63 14.86 -1.58
#